data_556a339a3e2b5233e2292b8e3b577060
#
_entry.id   556a339a3e2b5233e2292b8e3b577060
#
_cell.length_a   1.000
_cell.length_b   1.000
_cell.length_c   1.000
_cell.angle_alpha   90.00
_cell.angle_beta   90.00
_cell.angle_gamma   90.00
#
_symmetry.space_group_name_H-M   'P 1'
#
loop_
_entity.id
_entity.type
_entity.pdbx_description
1 polymer ?
#
loop_
_entity_poly.entity_id
_entity_poly.type
_entity_poly.pdbx_seq_one_letter_code
_entity_poly.pdbx_strand_id
1 'polypeptide(L)'
;MDKKELNTKKRGGDYHLTSKGGLMAFYKNQLTKFYKIGLGNKTEFGVTVDEPLINDYLNKRNTISKEGEQRWYRTDNKGDWVPSVTTVLGVVSKGIYFDKWLANHLDYDHACAARDKAAARGTLVHEIAEQLMEGKEVNVENYGNEIVKRVMCFDTWWHDVKPEEIIASEVMLSHPEIRFAGRFDFIVKIEGKNVLVDIKTGMHYKTHDIQASMYKILWDKICDDLGLGEEYKIHSLAGLYLKDGWIKGPNPQYKALKWCPDVVDSAVTMWRYI
;
A
#
# COMPACT_ATOMS: atom_id res chain seq x y z
N MET A 1 18.40 -50.22 7.77
CA MET A 1 18.32 -49.41 6.56
C MET A 1 17.75 -48.06 6.95
N ASP A 2 18.63 -47.09 7.02
CA ASP A 2 18.39 -45.82 7.68
C ASP A 2 17.42 -44.90 6.95
N LYS A 3 16.44 -44.39 7.69
CA LYS A 3 15.64 -43.26 7.30
C LYS A 3 16.44 -41.97 7.62
N LYS A 4 16.95 -41.33 6.59
CA LYS A 4 17.53 -40.00 6.68
C LYS A 4 16.45 -39.03 7.15
N GLU A 5 16.56 -38.56 8.39
CA GLU A 5 15.86 -37.39 8.90
C GLU A 5 16.27 -36.14 8.11
N LEU A 6 15.32 -35.58 7.40
CA LEU A 6 15.44 -34.22 6.86
C LEU A 6 15.33 -33.24 8.05
N ASN A 7 16.46 -32.66 8.39
CA ASN A 7 16.57 -31.59 9.36
C ASN A 7 15.95 -30.29 8.79
N THR A 8 14.65 -30.13 8.93
CA THR A 8 13.98 -28.85 8.69
C THR A 8 14.25 -27.97 9.91
N LYS A 9 15.11 -26.97 9.75
CA LYS A 9 15.28 -25.89 10.70
C LYS A 9 13.90 -25.32 11.08
N LYS A 10 13.52 -25.49 12.35
CA LYS A 10 12.34 -24.90 12.96
C LYS A 10 12.36 -23.39 12.76
N ARG A 11 11.55 -22.88 11.85
CA ARG A 11 11.16 -21.47 11.84
C ARG A 11 9.95 -21.36 12.78
N GLY A 12 10.12 -20.65 13.89
CA GLY A 12 9.13 -20.16 14.83
C GLY A 12 7.87 -20.98 15.07
N GLY A 13 7.80 -21.67 16.21
CA GLY A 13 6.57 -22.11 16.88
C GLY A 13 5.82 -23.28 16.25
N ASP A 14 5.82 -24.42 16.97
CA ASP A 14 4.95 -25.58 16.66
C ASP A 14 3.47 -25.16 16.84
N TYR A 15 2.75 -25.02 15.72
CA TYR A 15 1.34 -24.71 15.73
C TYR A 15 0.51 -26.00 15.74
N HIS A 16 0.12 -26.49 16.90
CA HIS A 16 -0.90 -27.52 17.03
C HIS A 16 -2.30 -26.88 16.98
N LEU A 17 -2.96 -26.96 15.84
CA LEU A 17 -4.26 -26.38 15.60
C LEU A 17 -5.35 -27.43 15.70
N THR A 18 -6.20 -27.29 16.71
CA THR A 18 -7.39 -28.12 16.87
C THR A 18 -8.68 -27.45 16.39
N SER A 19 -8.67 -26.14 16.13
CA SER A 19 -9.84 -25.42 15.60
C SER A 19 -9.47 -24.07 14.95
N LYS A 20 -10.31 -23.55 14.02
CA LYS A 20 -10.15 -22.22 13.41
C LYS A 20 -10.10 -21.09 14.45
N GLY A 21 -10.81 -21.23 15.57
CA GLY A 21 -10.83 -20.24 16.64
C GLY A 21 -9.53 -20.20 17.43
N GLY A 22 -8.91 -21.35 17.69
CA GLY A 22 -7.64 -21.45 18.41
C GLY A 22 -6.49 -20.80 17.64
N LEU A 23 -6.47 -20.94 16.31
CA LEU A 23 -5.48 -20.29 15.45
C LEU A 23 -5.57 -18.77 15.54
N MET A 24 -6.77 -18.21 15.44
CA MET A 24 -6.95 -16.75 15.51
C MET A 24 -6.61 -16.18 16.89
N ALA A 25 -6.97 -16.88 17.97
CA ALA A 25 -6.59 -16.47 19.32
C ALA A 25 -5.06 -16.51 19.51
N PHE A 26 -4.39 -17.54 18.98
CA PHE A 26 -2.94 -17.63 19.01
C PHE A 26 -2.29 -16.46 18.27
N TYR A 27 -2.72 -16.15 17.06
CA TYR A 27 -2.16 -15.05 16.26
C TYR A 27 -2.45 -13.67 16.89
N LYS A 28 -3.65 -13.43 17.41
CA LYS A 28 -3.95 -12.21 18.16
C LYS A 28 -2.97 -12.03 19.33
N ASN A 29 -2.70 -13.10 20.10
CA ASN A 29 -1.73 -13.08 21.19
C ASN A 29 -0.28 -12.86 20.71
N GLN A 30 0.09 -13.37 19.54
CA GLN A 30 1.42 -13.15 18.96
C GLN A 30 1.57 -11.70 18.51
N LEU A 31 0.60 -11.13 17.77
CA LEU A 31 0.61 -9.72 17.41
C LEU A 31 0.79 -8.84 18.65
N THR A 32 0.00 -9.05 19.70
CA THR A 32 0.11 -8.30 20.97
C THR A 32 1.47 -8.44 21.64
N LYS A 33 2.17 -9.59 21.47
CA LYS A 33 3.52 -9.80 22.02
C LYS A 33 4.62 -9.19 21.17
N PHE A 34 4.50 -9.22 19.84
CA PHE A 34 5.51 -8.69 18.92
C PHE A 34 5.63 -7.17 19.02
N TYR A 35 4.54 -6.47 19.25
CA TYR A 35 4.56 -4.99 19.37
C TYR A 35 5.10 -4.47 20.70
N LYS A 36 5.30 -5.34 21.70
CA LYS A 36 6.08 -4.98 22.91
C LYS A 36 7.59 -4.97 22.69
N ILE A 37 8.06 -5.62 21.62
CA ILE A 37 9.47 -5.59 21.21
C ILE A 37 9.54 -4.54 20.11
N GLY A 38 9.70 -3.27 20.49
CA GLY A 38 9.68 -2.13 19.57
C GLY A 38 10.47 -2.41 18.29
N LEU A 39 9.87 -2.18 17.15
CA LEU A 39 10.60 -1.90 15.92
C LEU A 39 11.49 -0.71 16.26
N GLY A 40 12.80 -0.98 16.45
CA GLY A 40 13.73 -0.01 16.98
C GLY A 40 13.75 1.28 16.16
N ASN A 41 13.77 2.37 16.89
CA ASN A 41 13.85 3.76 16.50
C ASN A 41 12.55 4.39 15.98
N LYS A 42 11.99 5.22 16.84
CA LYS A 42 10.96 6.21 16.54
C LYS A 42 11.39 7.05 15.36
N THR A 43 10.76 6.83 14.22
CA THR A 43 10.73 7.82 13.16
C THR A 43 9.35 8.49 13.24
N GLU A 44 9.29 9.80 13.39
CA GLU A 44 8.06 10.57 13.16
C GLU A 44 7.70 10.38 11.69
N PHE A 45 6.45 9.93 11.43
CA PHE A 45 6.00 9.64 10.07
C PHE A 45 5.75 10.92 9.28
N GLY A 46 6.37 10.98 8.23
CA GLY A 46 6.52 11.94 7.19
C GLY A 46 7.57 11.38 6.25
N VAL A 47 8.18 12.17 5.48
CA VAL A 47 9.38 11.77 4.74
C VAL A 47 10.48 11.50 5.77
N THR A 48 10.86 10.23 5.96
CA THR A 48 11.95 9.82 6.88
C THR A 48 13.33 9.99 6.26
N VAL A 49 13.39 10.32 4.99
CA VAL A 49 14.63 10.85 4.43
C VAL A 49 14.86 12.16 5.15
N ASP A 50 15.96 12.22 5.91
CA ASP A 50 16.47 13.46 6.46
C ASP A 50 17.02 14.32 5.31
N GLU A 51 16.15 14.52 4.32
CA GLU A 51 16.39 15.38 3.17
C GLU A 51 15.55 16.64 3.33
N PRO A 52 16.15 17.70 3.89
CA PRO A 52 15.46 18.94 4.19
C PRO A 52 14.76 19.55 2.97
N LEU A 53 15.28 19.32 1.76
CA LEU A 53 14.70 19.85 0.54
C LEU A 53 13.36 19.22 0.19
N ILE A 54 13.21 17.89 0.37
CA ILE A 54 11.93 17.21 0.14
C ILE A 54 10.90 17.67 1.16
N ASN A 55 11.28 17.71 2.44
CA ASN A 55 10.40 18.15 3.51
C ASN A 55 9.94 19.63 3.30
N ASP A 56 10.86 20.50 2.94
CA ASP A 56 10.57 21.92 2.63
C ASP A 56 9.65 22.05 1.40
N TYR A 57 9.90 21.26 0.35
CA TYR A 57 9.05 21.24 -0.83
C TYR A 57 7.61 20.81 -0.49
N LEU A 58 7.43 19.70 0.23
CA LEU A 58 6.11 19.21 0.61
C LEU A 58 5.35 20.17 1.52
N ASN A 59 6.04 20.76 2.51
CA ASN A 59 5.47 21.72 3.44
C ASN A 59 5.07 23.04 2.73
N LYS A 60 5.90 23.56 1.84
CA LYS A 60 5.59 24.77 1.06
C LYS A 60 4.44 24.58 0.10
N ARG A 61 4.27 23.39 -0.44
CA ARG A 61 3.18 23.09 -1.37
C ARG A 61 1.83 22.96 -0.68
N ASN A 62 1.80 22.54 0.59
CA ASN A 62 0.57 22.39 1.37
C ASN A 62 -0.57 21.77 0.53
N THR A 63 -0.31 20.58 -0.03
CA THR A 63 -1.26 19.88 -0.90
C THR A 63 -2.52 19.53 -0.11
N ILE A 64 -3.66 20.01 -0.57
CA ILE A 64 -4.96 19.73 0.01
C ILE A 64 -5.78 18.83 -0.91
N SER A 65 -6.66 18.04 -0.32
CA SER A 65 -7.59 17.19 -1.07
C SER A 65 -9.04 17.51 -0.71
N LYS A 66 -9.94 17.27 -1.66
CA LYS A 66 -11.37 17.23 -1.42
C LYS A 66 -11.93 15.91 -1.95
N GLU A 67 -12.89 15.37 -1.25
CA GLU A 67 -13.60 14.17 -1.63
C GLU A 67 -15.05 14.50 -2.03
N GLY A 68 -15.60 13.67 -2.89
CA GLY A 68 -16.96 13.66 -3.37
C GLY A 68 -17.15 12.35 -4.12
N GLU A 69 -17.84 12.34 -5.25
CA GLU A 69 -17.86 11.17 -6.15
C GLU A 69 -16.47 10.81 -6.65
N GLN A 70 -15.59 11.81 -6.75
CA GLN A 70 -14.19 11.69 -7.15
C GLN A 70 -13.31 12.49 -6.20
N ARG A 71 -12.07 12.02 -6.00
CA ARG A 71 -11.07 12.71 -5.19
C ARG A 71 -10.24 13.66 -6.06
N TRP A 72 -10.10 14.90 -5.59
CA TRP A 72 -9.34 15.96 -6.25
C TRP A 72 -8.28 16.52 -5.31
N TYR A 73 -7.21 17.03 -5.88
CA TYR A 73 -6.10 17.64 -5.16
C TYR A 73 -5.79 19.03 -5.68
N ARG A 74 -5.26 19.87 -4.82
CA ARG A 74 -4.76 21.20 -5.18
C ARG A 74 -3.52 21.50 -4.38
N THR A 75 -2.50 22.07 -5.04
CA THR A 75 -1.31 22.60 -4.41
C THR A 75 -1.63 24.04 -3.95
N ASP A 76 -1.52 24.30 -2.65
CA ASP A 76 -1.84 25.59 -2.03
C ASP A 76 -3.26 26.14 -2.36
N ASN A 77 -3.55 27.38 -2.00
CA ASN A 77 -4.85 28.00 -2.25
C ASN A 77 -4.99 28.67 -3.63
N LYS A 78 -4.00 28.55 -4.52
CA LYS A 78 -3.91 29.29 -5.78
C LYS A 78 -3.88 28.42 -7.04
N GLY A 79 -3.61 27.13 -6.90
CA GLY A 79 -3.52 26.22 -8.04
C GLY A 79 -4.87 25.68 -8.50
N ASP A 80 -4.89 25.12 -9.70
CA ASP A 80 -6.03 24.38 -10.23
C ASP A 80 -6.23 23.06 -9.48
N TRP A 81 -7.47 22.61 -9.38
CA TRP A 81 -7.77 21.28 -8.92
C TRP A 81 -7.36 20.25 -9.96
N VAL A 82 -6.58 19.26 -9.57
CA VAL A 82 -6.20 18.12 -10.41
C VAL A 82 -6.82 16.83 -9.86
N PRO A 83 -7.18 15.87 -10.74
CA PRO A 83 -7.78 14.63 -10.31
C PRO A 83 -6.78 13.77 -9.53
N SER A 84 -7.30 12.89 -8.66
CA SER A 84 -6.48 11.87 -8.06
C SER A 84 -6.00 10.85 -9.10
N VAL A 85 -4.89 10.18 -8.79
CA VAL A 85 -4.43 8.99 -9.54
C VAL A 85 -5.58 8.00 -9.76
N THR A 86 -6.34 7.69 -8.71
CA THR A 86 -7.48 6.75 -8.80
C THR A 86 -8.64 7.30 -9.65
N THR A 87 -8.86 8.61 -9.68
CA THR A 87 -9.84 9.26 -10.55
C THR A 87 -9.43 9.12 -12.02
N VAL A 88 -8.17 9.39 -12.36
CA VAL A 88 -7.65 9.18 -13.71
C VAL A 88 -7.78 7.71 -14.14
N LEU A 89 -7.46 6.78 -13.24
CA LEU A 89 -7.58 5.35 -13.50
C LEU A 89 -9.02 4.86 -13.72
N GLY A 90 -10.02 5.68 -13.38
CA GLY A 90 -11.42 5.38 -13.66
C GLY A 90 -11.74 5.16 -15.13
N VAL A 91 -10.94 5.72 -16.06
CA VAL A 91 -11.09 5.52 -17.52
C VAL A 91 -10.52 4.20 -18.01
N VAL A 92 -9.73 3.51 -17.20
CA VAL A 92 -9.09 2.25 -17.55
C VAL A 92 -9.97 1.08 -17.11
N SER A 93 -10.36 0.23 -18.05
CA SER A 93 -11.15 -0.97 -17.74
C SER A 93 -10.41 -1.88 -16.75
N LYS A 94 -11.12 -2.33 -15.72
CA LYS A 94 -10.63 -3.37 -14.80
C LYS A 94 -10.67 -4.79 -15.40
N GLY A 95 -11.27 -4.93 -16.60
CA GLY A 95 -11.32 -6.14 -17.39
C GLY A 95 -12.46 -7.09 -17.00
N ILE A 96 -12.57 -8.16 -17.78
CA ILE A 96 -13.70 -9.11 -17.76
C ILE A 96 -13.97 -9.74 -16.36
N TYR A 97 -12.97 -9.89 -15.52
CA TYR A 97 -13.17 -10.43 -14.17
C TYR A 97 -13.92 -9.48 -13.26
N PHE A 98 -13.72 -8.17 -13.42
CA PHE A 98 -14.48 -7.17 -12.71
C PHE A 98 -15.93 -7.09 -13.24
N ASP A 99 -16.10 -7.18 -14.55
CA ASP A 99 -17.43 -7.21 -15.17
C ASP A 99 -18.23 -8.42 -14.70
N LYS A 100 -17.62 -9.61 -14.64
CA LYS A 100 -18.23 -10.81 -14.07
C LYS A 100 -18.54 -10.65 -12.57
N TRP A 101 -17.69 -9.99 -11.83
CA TRP A 101 -17.95 -9.69 -10.43
C TRP A 101 -19.18 -8.79 -10.28
N LEU A 102 -19.30 -7.73 -11.08
CA LEU A 102 -20.49 -6.88 -11.11
C LEU A 102 -21.76 -7.68 -11.45
N ALA A 103 -21.70 -8.50 -12.49
CA ALA A 103 -22.84 -9.30 -12.96
C ALA A 103 -23.29 -10.39 -11.96
N ASN A 104 -22.46 -10.77 -11.00
CA ASN A 104 -22.77 -11.74 -9.95
C ASN A 104 -23.50 -11.12 -8.73
N HIS A 105 -23.72 -9.80 -8.72
CA HIS A 105 -24.52 -9.13 -7.70
C HIS A 105 -25.98 -9.01 -8.17
N LEU A 106 -26.89 -8.92 -7.20
CA LEU A 106 -28.33 -8.85 -7.46
C LEU A 106 -28.68 -7.65 -8.38
N ASP A 107 -28.03 -6.51 -8.10
CA ASP A 107 -28.14 -5.26 -8.84
C ASP A 107 -26.91 -4.39 -8.62
N TYR A 108 -26.92 -3.18 -9.23
CA TYR A 108 -25.83 -2.22 -9.12
C TYR A 108 -25.62 -1.71 -7.68
N ASP A 109 -26.67 -1.51 -6.94
CA ASP A 109 -26.60 -0.98 -5.56
C ASP A 109 -25.95 -2.01 -4.63
N HIS A 110 -26.29 -3.29 -4.76
CA HIS A 110 -25.61 -4.38 -4.04
C HIS A 110 -24.13 -4.47 -4.39
N ALA A 111 -23.77 -4.28 -5.67
CA ALA A 111 -22.36 -4.25 -6.08
C ALA A 111 -21.64 -3.03 -5.49
N CYS A 112 -22.27 -1.85 -5.47
CA CYS A 112 -21.73 -0.66 -4.83
C CYS A 112 -21.53 -0.85 -3.33
N ALA A 113 -22.52 -1.38 -2.61
CA ALA A 113 -22.42 -1.66 -1.18
C ALA A 113 -21.29 -2.66 -0.87
N ALA A 114 -21.12 -3.71 -1.68
CA ALA A 114 -20.02 -4.67 -1.55
C ALA A 114 -18.64 -4.01 -1.78
N ARG A 115 -18.55 -3.14 -2.79
CA ARG A 115 -17.35 -2.34 -3.08
C ARG A 115 -17.00 -1.42 -1.92
N ASP A 116 -17.97 -0.69 -1.38
CA ASP A 116 -17.76 0.28 -0.31
C ASP A 116 -17.35 -0.41 0.99
N LYS A 117 -17.93 -1.56 1.29
CA LYS A 117 -17.50 -2.42 2.40
C LYS A 117 -16.06 -2.91 2.21
N ALA A 118 -15.68 -3.27 1.00
CA ALA A 118 -14.30 -3.67 0.69
C ALA A 118 -13.33 -2.49 0.81
N ALA A 119 -13.73 -1.28 0.38
CA ALA A 119 -12.94 -0.06 0.53
C ALA A 119 -12.73 0.30 2.00
N ALA A 120 -13.79 0.30 2.81
CA ALA A 120 -13.69 0.56 4.26
C ALA A 120 -12.74 -0.43 4.97
N ARG A 121 -12.81 -1.73 4.61
CA ARG A 121 -11.83 -2.71 5.11
C ARG A 121 -10.40 -2.37 4.68
N GLY A 122 -10.23 -1.97 3.43
CA GLY A 122 -8.93 -1.55 2.90
C GLY A 122 -8.36 -0.41 3.73
N THR A 123 -9.13 0.65 3.94
CA THR A 123 -8.73 1.81 4.75
C THR A 123 -8.24 1.40 6.14
N LEU A 124 -9.01 0.57 6.86
CA LEU A 124 -8.60 0.07 8.17
C LEU A 124 -7.29 -0.71 8.14
N VAL A 125 -7.06 -1.53 7.12
CA VAL A 125 -5.81 -2.30 6.99
C VAL A 125 -4.62 -1.37 6.73
N HIS A 126 -4.78 -0.33 5.90
CA HIS A 126 -3.74 0.67 5.65
C HIS A 126 -3.41 1.46 6.93
N GLU A 127 -4.43 1.96 7.63
CA GLU A 127 -4.25 2.68 8.90
C GLU A 127 -3.51 1.84 9.96
N ILE A 128 -3.84 0.55 10.05
CA ILE A 128 -3.14 -0.35 10.98
C ILE A 128 -1.71 -0.62 10.50
N ALA A 129 -1.49 -0.85 9.21
CA ALA A 129 -0.15 -1.05 8.67
C ALA A 129 0.75 0.17 8.91
N GLU A 130 0.21 1.38 8.75
CA GLU A 130 0.89 2.63 9.07
C GLU A 130 1.27 2.69 10.55
N GLN A 131 0.33 2.45 11.46
CA GLN A 131 0.61 2.41 12.91
C GLN A 131 1.70 1.39 13.26
N LEU A 132 1.71 0.24 12.59
CA LEU A 132 2.73 -0.79 12.79
C LEU A 132 4.11 -0.34 12.30
N MET A 133 4.18 0.32 11.14
CA MET A 133 5.42 0.93 10.66
C MET A 133 5.94 2.01 11.62
N GLU A 134 5.05 2.76 12.26
CA GLU A 134 5.37 3.73 13.31
C GLU A 134 5.82 3.10 14.64
N GLY A 135 5.80 1.78 14.76
CA GLY A 135 6.09 1.09 16.01
C GLY A 135 5.04 1.30 17.11
N LYS A 136 3.82 1.72 16.72
CA LYS A 136 2.69 1.88 17.66
C LYS A 136 2.12 0.52 18.04
N GLU A 137 1.68 0.39 19.29
CA GLU A 137 0.90 -0.77 19.72
C GLU A 137 -0.51 -0.72 19.13
N VAL A 138 -0.91 -1.79 18.46
CA VAL A 138 -2.26 -1.93 17.90
C VAL A 138 -3.03 -3.01 18.66
N ASN A 139 -4.16 -2.65 19.28
CA ASN A 139 -5.05 -3.64 19.86
C ASN A 139 -5.94 -4.27 18.78
N VAL A 140 -5.53 -5.44 18.30
CA VAL A 140 -6.22 -6.18 17.23
C VAL A 140 -7.51 -6.87 17.69
N GLU A 141 -7.81 -6.92 19.00
CA GLU A 141 -9.05 -7.54 19.52
C GLU A 141 -10.31 -6.79 19.08
N ASN A 142 -10.17 -5.49 18.81
CA ASN A 142 -11.28 -4.64 18.38
C ASN A 142 -11.67 -4.85 16.91
N TYR A 143 -10.89 -5.63 16.14
CA TYR A 143 -11.08 -5.82 14.71
C TYR A 143 -11.59 -7.23 14.37
N GLY A 144 -12.40 -7.30 13.31
CA GLY A 144 -12.88 -8.57 12.78
C GLY A 144 -11.72 -9.45 12.22
N ASN A 145 -11.93 -10.76 12.23
CA ASN A 145 -10.94 -11.74 11.80
C ASN A 145 -10.37 -11.46 10.40
N GLU A 146 -11.17 -10.91 9.49
CA GLU A 146 -10.75 -10.57 8.13
C GLU A 146 -9.73 -9.44 8.09
N ILE A 147 -9.83 -8.47 9.01
CA ILE A 147 -8.85 -7.37 9.17
C ILE A 147 -7.58 -7.93 9.80
N VAL A 148 -7.72 -8.63 10.93
CA VAL A 148 -6.58 -9.21 11.66
C VAL A 148 -5.74 -10.11 10.75
N LYS A 149 -6.36 -10.95 9.93
CA LYS A 149 -5.65 -11.82 9.00
C LYS A 149 -4.82 -11.04 7.97
N ARG A 150 -5.34 -9.93 7.45
CA ARG A 150 -4.62 -9.08 6.49
C ARG A 150 -3.46 -8.36 7.17
N VAL A 151 -3.69 -7.81 8.36
CA VAL A 151 -2.64 -7.18 9.17
C VAL A 151 -1.52 -8.16 9.47
N MET A 152 -1.83 -9.41 9.79
CA MET A 152 -0.82 -10.45 9.99
C MET A 152 -0.02 -10.76 8.72
N CYS A 153 -0.63 -10.68 7.54
CA CYS A 153 0.13 -10.78 6.29
C CYS A 153 1.12 -9.61 6.14
N PHE A 154 0.72 -8.39 6.49
CA PHE A 154 1.61 -7.24 6.48
C PHE A 154 2.79 -7.45 7.45
N ASP A 155 2.49 -7.80 8.70
CA ASP A 155 3.48 -8.06 9.73
C ASP A 155 4.49 -9.15 9.31
N THR A 156 3.98 -10.26 8.76
CA THR A 156 4.84 -11.33 8.24
C THR A 156 5.77 -10.83 7.14
N TRP A 157 5.23 -10.09 6.16
CA TRP A 157 6.03 -9.53 5.08
C TRP A 157 7.12 -8.58 5.62
N TRP A 158 6.74 -7.71 6.55
CA TRP A 158 7.65 -6.75 7.15
C TRP A 158 8.83 -7.41 7.86
N HIS A 159 8.56 -8.45 8.63
CA HIS A 159 9.59 -9.21 9.33
C HIS A 159 10.43 -10.12 8.43
N ASP A 160 9.87 -10.61 7.33
CA ASP A 160 10.60 -11.45 6.37
C ASP A 160 11.52 -10.60 5.47
N VAL A 161 11.04 -9.47 4.96
CA VAL A 161 11.77 -8.58 4.06
C VAL A 161 12.77 -7.70 4.82
N LYS A 162 12.41 -7.23 6.01
CA LYS A 162 13.21 -6.33 6.85
C LYS A 162 13.73 -5.12 6.07
N PRO A 163 12.86 -4.21 5.64
CA PRO A 163 13.31 -3.01 4.97
C PRO A 163 14.39 -2.29 5.76
N GLU A 164 15.42 -1.79 5.08
CA GLU A 164 16.56 -1.10 5.70
C GLU A 164 16.16 0.27 6.25
N GLU A 165 15.21 0.91 5.56
CA GLU A 165 14.77 2.27 5.85
C GLU A 165 13.37 2.50 5.30
N ILE A 166 12.55 3.30 5.99
CA ILE A 166 11.32 3.88 5.46
C ILE A 166 11.67 5.26 4.90
N ILE A 167 11.58 5.44 3.60
CA ILE A 167 11.91 6.71 2.96
C ILE A 167 10.75 7.68 3.05
N ALA A 168 9.54 7.20 2.80
CA ALA A 168 8.33 8.02 2.86
C ALA A 168 7.11 7.13 3.09
N SER A 169 6.08 7.64 3.79
CA SER A 169 4.83 6.94 4.06
C SER A 169 3.66 7.91 4.00
N GLU A 170 2.54 7.51 3.36
CA GLU A 170 1.28 8.25 3.28
C GLU A 170 1.42 9.71 2.77
N VAL A 171 2.43 9.98 1.94
CA VAL A 171 2.73 11.33 1.45
C VAL A 171 1.80 11.73 0.31
N MET A 172 1.17 12.89 0.45
CA MET A 172 0.41 13.53 -0.63
C MET A 172 1.36 14.21 -1.61
N LEU A 173 1.34 13.76 -2.87
CA LEU A 173 2.14 14.32 -3.94
C LEU A 173 1.28 15.12 -4.92
N SER A 174 1.76 16.30 -5.25
CA SER A 174 1.28 17.10 -6.38
C SER A 174 2.45 17.85 -7.02
N HIS A 175 2.34 18.15 -8.29
CA HIS A 175 3.34 18.89 -9.03
C HIS A 175 2.67 19.84 -10.03
N PRO A 176 3.15 21.11 -10.20
CA PRO A 176 2.49 22.10 -11.06
C PRO A 176 2.37 21.68 -12.52
N GLU A 177 3.37 20.96 -13.03
CA GLU A 177 3.42 20.51 -14.42
C GLU A 177 2.69 19.18 -14.65
N ILE A 178 2.41 18.42 -13.57
CA ILE A 178 1.75 17.13 -13.64
C ILE A 178 0.25 17.31 -13.36
N ARG A 179 -0.59 16.81 -14.27
CA ARG A 179 -2.03 17.01 -14.25
C ARG A 179 -2.80 15.94 -13.47
N PHE A 180 -2.16 15.33 -12.50
CA PHE A 180 -2.76 14.46 -11.49
C PHE A 180 -1.97 14.56 -10.19
N ALA A 181 -2.57 14.12 -9.12
CA ALA A 181 -1.95 14.09 -7.80
C ALA A 181 -2.41 12.85 -7.03
N GLY A 182 -1.81 12.54 -5.91
CA GLY A 182 -2.27 11.41 -5.09
C GLY A 182 -1.46 11.22 -3.83
N ARG A 183 -1.83 10.20 -3.08
CA ARG A 183 -1.14 9.75 -1.89
C ARG A 183 -0.78 8.28 -2.08
N PHE A 184 0.50 7.97 -2.00
CA PHE A 184 0.99 6.59 -2.03
C PHE A 184 1.13 6.03 -0.61
N ASP A 185 1.18 4.71 -0.49
CA ASP A 185 1.28 4.07 0.81
C ASP A 185 2.67 4.27 1.41
N PHE A 186 3.73 3.71 0.83
CA PHE A 186 5.08 3.94 1.33
C PHE A 186 6.19 3.63 0.32
N ILE A 187 7.34 4.24 0.55
CA ILE A 187 8.61 3.94 -0.12
C ILE A 187 9.58 3.43 0.93
N VAL A 188 10.17 2.27 0.69
CA VAL A 188 11.16 1.65 1.57
C VAL A 188 12.42 1.27 0.82
N LYS A 189 13.54 1.23 1.53
CA LYS A 189 14.80 0.70 1.00
C LYS A 189 14.87 -0.80 1.25
N ILE A 190 15.03 -1.57 0.17
CA ILE A 190 15.17 -3.04 0.19
C ILE A 190 16.37 -3.38 -0.68
N GLU A 191 17.37 -4.06 -0.13
CA GLU A 191 18.62 -4.42 -0.84
C GLU A 191 19.26 -3.20 -1.53
N GLY A 192 19.35 -2.08 -0.81
CA GLY A 192 19.93 -0.82 -1.28
C GLY A 192 19.10 -0.07 -2.32
N LYS A 193 17.88 -0.51 -2.66
CA LYS A 193 17.01 0.10 -3.66
C LYS A 193 15.75 0.69 -3.04
N ASN A 194 15.36 1.87 -3.50
CA ASN A 194 14.08 2.47 -3.11
C ASN A 194 12.94 1.79 -3.86
N VAL A 195 12.04 1.18 -3.13
CA VAL A 195 10.89 0.45 -3.65
C VAL A 195 9.62 1.15 -3.20
N LEU A 196 8.80 1.61 -4.16
CA LEU A 196 7.44 2.03 -3.86
C LEU A 196 6.59 0.78 -3.69
N VAL A 197 5.99 0.63 -2.52
CA VAL A 197 5.12 -0.50 -2.18
C VAL A 197 3.70 0.01 -1.97
N ASP A 198 2.77 -0.58 -2.71
CA ASP A 198 1.35 -0.24 -2.68
C ASP A 198 0.57 -1.42 -2.07
N ILE A 199 -0.08 -1.19 -0.92
CA ILE A 199 -0.85 -2.20 -0.20
C ILE A 199 -2.19 -2.45 -0.90
N LYS A 200 -2.55 -3.71 -1.06
CA LYS A 200 -3.82 -4.13 -1.64
C LYS A 200 -4.47 -5.24 -0.81
N THR A 201 -5.73 -5.04 -0.48
CA THR A 201 -6.55 -6.05 0.23
C THR A 201 -7.39 -6.91 -0.73
N GLY A 202 -7.30 -6.64 -2.03
CA GLY A 202 -8.01 -7.33 -3.10
C GLY A 202 -7.13 -8.16 -4.02
N MET A 203 -7.63 -8.41 -5.24
CA MET A 203 -6.89 -9.10 -6.29
C MET A 203 -5.96 -8.15 -7.03
N HIS A 204 -4.99 -8.71 -7.73
CA HIS A 204 -4.12 -7.97 -8.64
C HIS A 204 -4.88 -7.57 -9.91
N TYR A 205 -4.78 -6.30 -10.28
CA TYR A 205 -5.26 -5.75 -11.55
C TYR A 205 -4.12 -5.00 -12.26
N LYS A 206 -4.15 -4.97 -13.59
CA LYS A 206 -3.16 -4.21 -14.38
C LYS A 206 -3.17 -2.70 -14.08
N THR A 207 -4.28 -2.18 -13.59
CA THR A 207 -4.38 -0.79 -13.13
C THR A 207 -3.44 -0.46 -11.97
N HIS A 208 -2.98 -1.45 -11.20
CA HIS A 208 -2.00 -1.25 -10.13
C HIS A 208 -0.61 -0.91 -10.68
N ASP A 209 -0.24 -1.46 -11.85
CA ASP A 209 0.99 -1.08 -12.55
C ASP A 209 0.96 0.41 -12.93
N ILE A 210 -0.17 0.87 -13.46
CA ILE A 210 -0.38 2.26 -13.88
C ILE A 210 -0.39 3.17 -12.65
N GLN A 211 -1.08 2.79 -11.58
CA GLN A 211 -1.15 3.53 -10.32
C GLN A 211 0.24 3.78 -9.74
N ALA A 212 1.02 2.73 -9.58
CA ALA A 212 2.38 2.81 -9.05
C ALA A 212 3.30 3.64 -9.96
N SER A 213 3.13 3.52 -11.29
CA SER A 213 3.86 4.34 -12.26
C SER A 213 3.53 5.83 -12.12
N MET A 214 2.27 6.19 -11.90
CA MET A 214 1.87 7.58 -11.68
C MET A 214 2.52 8.15 -10.42
N TYR A 215 2.57 7.40 -9.33
CA TYR A 215 3.25 7.83 -8.10
C TYR A 215 4.76 7.99 -8.31
N LYS A 216 5.40 7.07 -9.04
CA LYS A 216 6.81 7.19 -9.39
C LYS A 216 7.09 8.45 -10.22
N ILE A 217 6.26 8.77 -11.21
CA ILE A 217 6.39 9.99 -12.01
C ILE A 217 6.36 11.23 -11.11
N LEU A 218 5.41 11.30 -10.17
CA LEU A 218 5.31 12.44 -9.25
C LEU A 218 6.53 12.56 -8.34
N TRP A 219 6.96 11.45 -7.72
CA TRP A 219 8.08 11.44 -6.80
C TRP A 219 9.39 11.78 -7.49
N ASP A 220 9.70 11.09 -8.60
CA ASP A 220 10.95 11.29 -9.32
C ASP A 220 11.05 12.71 -9.91
N LYS A 221 9.92 13.26 -10.41
CA LYS A 221 9.88 14.65 -10.87
C LYS A 221 10.18 15.65 -9.75
N ILE A 222 9.67 15.40 -8.55
CA ILE A 222 10.01 16.25 -7.38
C ILE A 222 11.49 16.15 -7.05
N CYS A 223 12.06 14.94 -7.08
CA CYS A 223 13.50 14.73 -6.87
C CYS A 223 14.33 15.49 -7.93
N ASP A 224 13.93 15.40 -9.20
CA ASP A 224 14.61 16.10 -10.30
C ASP A 224 14.58 17.64 -10.12
N ASP A 225 13.43 18.20 -9.78
CA ASP A 225 13.26 19.64 -9.57
C ASP A 225 14.03 20.17 -8.36
N LEU A 226 14.28 19.33 -7.39
CA LEU A 226 15.10 19.63 -6.22
C LEU A 226 16.60 19.37 -6.46
N GLY A 227 16.97 18.83 -7.61
CA GLY A 227 18.37 18.50 -7.95
C GLY A 227 18.92 17.33 -7.14
N LEU A 228 18.05 16.44 -6.66
CA LEU A 228 18.45 15.25 -5.90
C LEU A 228 18.97 14.16 -6.82
N GLY A 229 19.90 13.34 -6.32
CA GLY A 229 20.50 12.25 -7.06
C GLY A 229 19.58 11.04 -7.23
N GLU A 230 20.05 10.05 -8.00
CA GLU A 230 19.32 8.81 -8.27
C GLU A 230 19.01 8.01 -7.00
N GLU A 231 19.80 8.17 -5.95
CA GLU A 231 19.62 7.52 -4.65
C GLU A 231 18.32 7.90 -3.93
N TYR A 232 17.69 9.00 -4.33
CA TYR A 232 16.38 9.43 -3.79
C TYR A 232 15.20 8.99 -4.66
N LYS A 233 15.45 8.61 -5.91
CA LYS A 233 14.41 8.19 -6.85
C LYS A 233 13.88 6.80 -6.55
N ILE A 234 12.69 6.49 -7.06
CA ILE A 234 12.12 5.16 -6.96
C ILE A 234 12.75 4.25 -8.00
N HIS A 235 13.43 3.18 -7.55
CA HIS A 235 14.10 2.21 -8.41
C HIS A 235 13.15 1.11 -8.91
N SER A 236 12.17 0.71 -8.08
CA SER A 236 11.24 -0.35 -8.43
C SER A 236 9.86 -0.16 -7.81
N LEU A 237 8.88 -0.85 -8.37
CA LEU A 237 7.48 -0.77 -8.00
C LEU A 237 7.01 -2.14 -7.53
N ALA A 238 6.25 -2.20 -6.45
CA ALA A 238 5.72 -3.44 -5.92
C ALA A 238 4.28 -3.28 -5.39
N GLY A 239 3.50 -4.34 -5.52
CA GLY A 239 2.21 -4.48 -4.87
C GLY A 239 2.28 -5.51 -3.76
N LEU A 240 1.83 -5.14 -2.57
CA LEU A 240 1.73 -6.03 -1.42
C LEU A 240 0.27 -6.44 -1.20
N TYR A 241 -0.07 -7.66 -1.60
CA TYR A 241 -1.44 -8.18 -1.56
C TYR A 241 -1.70 -8.94 -0.26
N LEU A 242 -2.48 -8.33 0.64
CA LEU A 242 -2.81 -8.85 1.96
C LEU A 242 -4.15 -9.60 1.91
N LYS A 243 -4.10 -10.93 1.94
CA LYS A 243 -5.29 -11.79 1.85
C LYS A 243 -5.65 -12.42 3.19
N ASP A 244 -6.95 -12.60 3.42
CA ASP A 244 -7.49 -13.24 4.63
C ASP A 244 -7.84 -14.72 4.45
N GLY A 245 -7.79 -15.25 3.21
CA GLY A 245 -8.20 -16.62 2.85
C GLY A 245 -7.19 -17.73 3.21
N TRP A 246 -6.11 -17.43 3.94
CA TRP A 246 -5.12 -18.42 4.31
C TRP A 246 -5.61 -19.35 5.46
N ILE A 247 -5.16 -20.61 5.44
CA ILE A 247 -5.54 -21.64 6.40
C ILE A 247 -4.34 -22.07 7.27
N LYS A 248 -3.16 -22.18 6.67
CA LYS A 248 -1.95 -22.66 7.34
C LYS A 248 -1.08 -21.57 7.97
N GLY A 249 -1.39 -20.30 7.74
CA GLY A 249 -0.65 -19.14 8.24
C GLY A 249 -0.68 -17.98 7.27
N PRO A 250 -0.20 -16.78 7.69
CA PRO A 250 -0.15 -15.60 6.85
C PRO A 250 0.62 -15.87 5.56
N ASN A 251 0.07 -15.43 4.44
CA ASN A 251 0.67 -15.63 3.12
C ASN A 251 0.58 -14.32 2.32
N PRO A 252 1.44 -13.33 2.66
CA PRO A 252 1.53 -12.09 1.90
C PRO A 252 2.01 -12.36 0.48
N GLN A 253 1.39 -11.73 -0.50
CA GLN A 253 1.84 -11.83 -1.89
C GLN A 253 2.52 -10.53 -2.29
N TYR A 254 3.83 -10.52 -2.28
CA TYR A 254 4.64 -9.42 -2.77
C TYR A 254 4.96 -9.63 -4.24
N LYS A 255 4.58 -8.66 -5.09
CA LYS A 255 4.72 -8.77 -6.55
C LYS A 255 5.35 -7.52 -7.12
N ALA A 256 6.35 -7.69 -7.99
CA ALA A 256 6.84 -6.60 -8.81
C ALA A 256 5.73 -6.08 -9.73
N LEU A 257 5.59 -4.75 -9.79
CA LEU A 257 4.71 -4.04 -10.71
C LEU A 257 5.51 -3.49 -11.88
N LYS A 258 4.85 -3.39 -13.03
CA LYS A 258 5.46 -2.89 -14.25
C LYS A 258 5.56 -1.37 -14.26
N TRP A 259 6.73 -0.85 -14.64
CA TRP A 259 6.90 0.52 -15.04
C TRP A 259 6.28 0.73 -16.44
N CYS A 260 5.30 1.61 -16.57
CA CYS A 260 4.53 1.80 -17.81
C CYS A 260 4.15 3.28 -18.04
N PRO A 261 5.13 4.18 -18.23
CA PRO A 261 4.89 5.62 -18.40
C PRO A 261 4.01 5.93 -19.61
N ASP A 262 4.19 5.26 -20.74
CA ASP A 262 3.37 5.49 -21.95
C ASP A 262 1.90 5.20 -21.72
N VAL A 263 1.59 4.22 -20.87
CA VAL A 263 0.20 3.88 -20.49
C VAL A 263 -0.36 4.94 -19.56
N VAL A 264 0.46 5.53 -18.67
CA VAL A 264 0.07 6.67 -17.84
C VAL A 264 -0.33 7.86 -18.72
N ASP A 265 0.49 8.22 -19.70
CA ASP A 265 0.22 9.34 -20.61
C ASP A 265 -1.08 9.12 -21.40
N SER A 266 -1.29 7.89 -21.84
CA SER A 266 -2.53 7.49 -22.54
C SER A 266 -3.76 7.62 -21.63
N ALA A 267 -3.69 7.16 -20.37
CA ALA A 267 -4.77 7.24 -19.40
C ALA A 267 -5.11 8.70 -19.05
N VAL A 268 -4.10 9.54 -18.85
CA VAL A 268 -4.28 10.98 -18.59
C VAL A 268 -4.92 11.67 -19.79
N THR A 269 -4.50 11.32 -20.99
CA THR A 269 -5.09 11.87 -22.24
C THR A 269 -6.55 11.49 -22.40
N MET A 270 -6.88 10.19 -22.20
CA MET A 270 -8.27 9.72 -22.21
C MET A 270 -9.12 10.41 -21.16
N TRP A 271 -8.63 10.51 -19.94
CA TRP A 271 -9.35 11.15 -18.85
C TRP A 271 -9.70 12.62 -19.17
N ARG A 272 -8.81 13.34 -19.84
CA ARG A 272 -9.08 14.74 -20.27
C ARG A 272 -10.09 14.86 -21.39
N TYR A 273 -10.21 13.84 -22.20
CA TYR A 273 -11.12 13.83 -23.35
C TYR A 273 -12.58 13.55 -22.95
N ILE A 274 -12.79 12.77 -21.87
CA ILE A 274 -14.11 12.41 -21.34
C ILE A 274 -14.62 13.47 -20.36
#